data_e87b1a8a982cba2789084fe0cd33da88
#
_entry.id   e87b1a8a982cba2789084fe0cd33da88
#
_cell.length_a   1.000
_cell.length_b   1.000
_cell.length_c   1.000
_cell.angle_alpha   90.00
_cell.angle_beta   90.00
_cell.angle_gamma   90.00
#
_symmetry.space_group_name_H-M   'P 1'
#
loop_
_entity.id
_entity.type
_entity.pdbx_description
1 polymer ?
#
loop_
_entity_poly.entity_id
_entity_poly.type
_entity_poly.pdbx_seq_one_letter_code
_entity_poly.pdbx_strand_id
1 'polypeptide(L)'
;WIDPKYIEDFMRETFETPQHLLDRNVVGVQYSDVTGQWNIKGKNADYGNSLVNMTYGTSRRNAYTILEDSLNLKDSRVYDTIEEDGKEKRVLNKKETTIASQKQEAIREAFKDWVFRDPERRQVLVAKYNQLFNSTRPREYDGSHLKFPGMTPDIELKPHQKNAVAHVLYGDNTLLAHCVGAGKTFEMTAAAMESKRLGLCQKSLFVVPNHLTEQWASDFLRLYPGANILAATKKDFEPANRKKFCSRIATGDYDAVIIGHSQFEKIPLSQERQVAIIERQIDEIELAIAQAKADNGERYTIKQMEKSRKSLLTRLEKLNDASRKDNVVTFEQLGVDRLFVDESHNYKNLFLYTKMRNVAGIAQSEAQKSSDMCAK
;
A
#
# COMPACT_ATOMS: atom_id res chain seq x y z
N TRP A 1 11.15 -5.43 12.93
CA TRP A 1 11.13 -5.19 14.38
C TRP A 1 12.20 -6.00 15.12
N ILE A 2 12.54 -7.18 14.64
CA ILE A 2 13.62 -8.00 15.21
C ILE A 2 14.97 -7.50 14.70
N ASP A 3 15.96 -7.46 15.57
CA ASP A 3 17.29 -7.04 15.18
C ASP A 3 17.98 -8.14 14.34
N PRO A 4 18.69 -7.79 13.25
CA PRO A 4 19.44 -8.74 12.42
C PRO A 4 20.35 -9.68 13.20
N LYS A 5 20.89 -9.21 14.31
CA LYS A 5 21.75 -10.00 15.22
C LYS A 5 21.04 -11.27 15.74
N TYR A 6 19.76 -11.21 16.05
CA TYR A 6 19.01 -12.41 16.48
C TYR A 6 18.90 -13.45 15.35
N ILE A 7 18.85 -13.01 14.10
CA ILE A 7 18.85 -13.94 12.96
C ILE A 7 20.24 -14.57 12.79
N GLU A 8 21.31 -13.80 12.99
CA GLU A 8 22.69 -14.33 13.01
C GLU A 8 22.91 -15.32 14.14
N ASP A 9 22.41 -15.03 15.35
CA ASP A 9 22.45 -15.95 16.48
C ASP A 9 21.65 -17.23 16.21
N PHE A 10 20.50 -17.13 15.57
CA PHE A 10 19.73 -18.29 15.11
C PHE A 10 20.51 -19.13 14.10
N MET A 11 21.16 -18.48 13.11
CA MET A 11 22.00 -19.20 12.12
C MET A 11 23.17 -19.89 12.79
N ARG A 12 23.81 -19.22 13.77
CA ARG A 12 24.91 -19.81 14.54
C ARG A 12 24.48 -21.05 15.34
N GLU A 13 23.35 -20.95 16.07
CA GLU A 13 22.90 -22.00 16.99
C GLU A 13 22.16 -23.15 16.29
N THR A 14 21.42 -22.87 15.22
CA THR A 14 20.55 -23.87 14.55
C THR A 14 21.19 -24.44 13.30
N PHE A 15 21.88 -23.62 12.52
CA PHE A 15 22.58 -24.08 11.31
C PHE A 15 24.06 -24.42 11.58
N GLU A 16 24.54 -24.20 12.82
CA GLU A 16 25.94 -24.33 13.19
C GLU A 16 26.87 -23.53 12.27
N THR A 17 26.41 -22.32 11.90
CA THR A 17 27.20 -21.42 11.07
C THR A 17 28.51 -21.06 11.80
N PRO A 18 29.69 -21.29 11.19
CA PRO A 18 30.97 -21.05 11.83
C PRO A 18 31.14 -19.60 12.27
N GLN A 19 31.50 -19.39 13.56
CA GLN A 19 31.65 -18.06 14.15
C GLN A 19 32.58 -17.14 13.34
N HIS A 20 33.69 -17.68 12.80
CA HIS A 20 34.63 -16.89 12.02
C HIS A 20 34.05 -16.32 10.72
N LEU A 21 32.99 -16.93 10.15
CA LEU A 21 32.29 -16.41 8.97
C LEU A 21 31.38 -15.22 9.34
N LEU A 22 30.79 -15.26 10.53
CA LEU A 22 29.97 -14.16 11.08
C LEU A 22 30.86 -12.99 11.51
N ASP A 23 31.93 -13.23 12.29
CA ASP A 23 32.82 -12.19 12.80
C ASP A 23 33.52 -11.41 11.68
N ARG A 24 33.88 -12.09 10.59
CA ARG A 24 34.47 -11.48 9.40
C ARG A 24 33.46 -10.89 8.43
N ASN A 25 32.16 -10.95 8.80
CA ASN A 25 31.04 -10.51 7.95
C ASN A 25 31.08 -11.15 6.53
N VAL A 26 31.59 -12.39 6.43
CA VAL A 26 31.52 -13.20 5.20
C VAL A 26 30.11 -13.70 4.99
N VAL A 27 29.50 -14.25 6.07
CA VAL A 27 28.07 -14.51 6.16
C VAL A 27 27.51 -13.48 7.11
N GLY A 28 26.41 -12.83 6.77
CA GLY A 28 25.81 -11.80 7.62
C GLY A 28 24.40 -11.46 7.20
N VAL A 29 23.63 -10.93 8.12
CA VAL A 29 22.22 -10.56 7.93
C VAL A 29 22.07 -9.04 7.93
N GLN A 30 21.32 -8.53 6.98
CA GLN A 30 21.03 -7.10 6.87
C GLN A 30 19.53 -6.89 6.68
N TYR A 31 19.03 -5.81 7.26
CA TYR A 31 17.67 -5.33 7.06
C TYR A 31 17.71 -3.88 6.61
N SER A 32 16.91 -3.52 5.63
CA SER A 32 16.74 -2.14 5.17
C SER A 32 15.36 -1.63 5.58
N ASP A 33 15.32 -0.64 6.45
CA ASP A 33 14.07 0.00 6.89
C ASP A 33 13.33 0.68 5.73
N VAL A 34 14.07 1.24 4.76
CA VAL A 34 13.51 1.96 3.62
C VAL A 34 12.76 1.02 2.67
N THR A 35 13.30 -0.18 2.42
CA THR A 35 12.72 -1.14 1.47
C THR A 35 11.97 -2.28 2.17
N GLY A 36 12.04 -2.38 3.50
CA GLY A 36 11.47 -3.48 4.27
C GLY A 36 12.08 -4.84 3.93
N GLN A 37 13.34 -4.87 3.43
CA GLN A 37 13.96 -6.08 2.88
C GLN A 37 15.02 -6.65 3.79
N TRP A 38 14.99 -7.97 3.90
CA TRP A 38 16.05 -8.76 4.50
C TRP A 38 17.00 -9.28 3.44
N ASN A 39 18.29 -9.25 3.73
CA ASN A 39 19.32 -9.80 2.86
C ASN A 39 20.33 -10.60 3.69
N ILE A 40 20.65 -11.81 3.24
CA ILE A 40 21.70 -12.65 3.82
C ILE A 40 22.87 -12.67 2.85
N LYS A 41 24.01 -12.15 3.29
CA LYS A 41 25.26 -12.19 2.51
C LYS A 41 25.93 -13.55 2.59
N GLY A 42 26.79 -13.84 1.62
CA GLY A 42 27.70 -14.98 1.67
C GLY A 42 27.03 -16.34 1.74
N LYS A 43 25.81 -16.48 1.20
CA LYS A 43 25.01 -17.71 1.26
C LYS A 43 25.74 -18.98 0.83
N ASN A 44 26.75 -18.85 -0.02
CA ASN A 44 27.55 -19.98 -0.53
C ASN A 44 28.90 -20.14 0.18
N ALA A 45 29.21 -19.32 1.18
CA ALA A 45 30.50 -19.40 1.87
C ALA A 45 30.64 -20.65 2.77
N ASP A 46 29.51 -21.21 3.22
CA ASP A 46 29.42 -22.36 4.12
C ASP A 46 29.00 -23.64 3.37
N TYR A 47 29.66 -23.90 2.24
CA TYR A 47 29.31 -25.01 1.31
C TYR A 47 29.52 -26.41 1.91
N GLY A 48 30.37 -26.54 2.92
CA GLY A 48 30.67 -27.83 3.59
C GLY A 48 29.68 -28.22 4.70
N ASN A 49 28.78 -27.30 5.08
CA ASN A 49 27.87 -27.48 6.19
C ASN A 49 26.66 -28.33 5.78
N SER A 50 26.53 -29.53 6.35
CA SER A 50 25.43 -30.46 6.04
C SER A 50 24.07 -29.94 6.55
N LEU A 51 24.03 -29.20 7.67
CA LEU A 51 22.80 -28.59 8.16
C LEU A 51 22.26 -27.55 7.18
N VAL A 52 23.16 -26.74 6.62
CA VAL A 52 22.82 -25.68 5.65
C VAL A 52 22.38 -26.26 4.30
N ASN A 53 23.04 -27.34 3.83
CA ASN A 53 22.87 -27.82 2.46
C ASN A 53 21.91 -29.02 2.34
N MET A 54 21.62 -29.74 3.44
CA MET A 54 20.80 -30.97 3.42
C MET A 54 19.65 -30.93 4.43
N THR A 55 19.93 -30.60 5.72
CA THR A 55 18.90 -30.67 6.79
C THR A 55 17.89 -29.55 6.63
N TYR A 56 18.34 -28.30 6.57
CA TYR A 56 17.51 -27.11 6.41
C TYR A 56 17.53 -26.54 4.98
N GLY A 57 18.33 -27.10 4.11
CA GLY A 57 18.45 -26.76 2.70
C GLY A 57 18.20 -27.90 1.76
N THR A 58 18.35 -27.64 0.49
CA THR A 58 18.35 -28.58 -0.63
C THR A 58 19.60 -28.36 -1.49
N SER A 59 19.93 -29.30 -2.37
CA SER A 59 21.03 -29.15 -3.35
C SER A 59 20.90 -27.91 -4.24
N ARG A 60 19.68 -27.40 -4.41
CA ARG A 60 19.35 -26.24 -5.27
C ARG A 60 19.13 -24.94 -4.51
N ARG A 61 18.77 -25.03 -3.21
CA ARG A 61 18.53 -23.89 -2.34
C ARG A 61 19.02 -24.23 -0.94
N ASN A 62 20.08 -23.59 -0.51
CA ASN A 62 20.61 -23.79 0.83
C ASN A 62 19.75 -23.09 1.89
N ALA A 63 19.96 -23.41 3.17
CA ALA A 63 19.18 -22.88 4.30
C ALA A 63 19.18 -21.34 4.38
N TYR A 64 20.29 -20.69 4.06
CA TYR A 64 20.37 -19.23 4.07
C TYR A 64 19.45 -18.57 3.02
N THR A 65 19.34 -19.20 1.85
CA THR A 65 18.45 -18.73 0.78
C THR A 65 16.99 -18.92 1.18
N ILE A 66 16.66 -20.05 1.80
CA ILE A 66 15.31 -20.37 2.26
C ILE A 66 14.91 -19.47 3.47
N LEU A 67 15.86 -19.22 4.38
CA LEU A 67 15.67 -18.30 5.50
C LEU A 67 15.39 -16.88 5.01
N GLU A 68 16.19 -16.37 4.04
CA GLU A 68 15.95 -15.06 3.45
C GLU A 68 14.57 -14.96 2.77
N ASP A 69 14.17 -16.01 2.05
CA ASP A 69 12.81 -16.07 1.49
C ASP A 69 11.75 -16.02 2.58
N SER A 70 11.96 -16.71 3.71
CA SER A 70 11.03 -16.68 4.85
C SER A 70 10.95 -15.30 5.49
N LEU A 71 12.09 -14.65 5.73
CA LEU A 71 12.15 -13.31 6.29
C LEU A 71 11.47 -12.26 5.38
N ASN A 72 11.55 -12.45 4.07
CA ASN A 72 10.88 -11.61 3.07
C ASN A 72 9.48 -12.09 2.70
N LEU A 73 8.88 -13.02 3.46
CA LEU A 73 7.54 -13.58 3.23
C LEU A 73 7.35 -14.13 1.79
N LYS A 74 8.39 -14.77 1.25
CA LYS A 74 8.37 -15.40 -0.08
C LYS A 74 8.27 -16.91 0.05
N ASP A 75 7.64 -17.55 -0.94
CA ASP A 75 7.75 -18.99 -1.11
C ASP A 75 9.10 -19.34 -1.74
N SER A 76 9.75 -20.34 -1.21
CA SER A 76 11.00 -20.87 -1.79
C SER A 76 10.68 -21.71 -3.03
N ARG A 77 10.69 -21.08 -4.22
CA ARG A 77 10.41 -21.72 -5.51
C ARG A 77 11.67 -22.06 -6.24
N VAL A 78 11.71 -23.26 -6.85
CA VAL A 78 12.83 -23.75 -7.67
C VAL A 78 12.40 -23.80 -9.12
N TYR A 79 13.24 -23.28 -10.02
CA TYR A 79 12.98 -23.21 -11.45
C TYR A 79 14.07 -23.96 -12.22
N ASP A 80 13.67 -24.68 -13.25
CA ASP A 80 14.54 -25.25 -14.27
C ASP A 80 14.60 -24.30 -15.47
N THR A 81 15.76 -24.23 -16.11
CA THR A 81 15.89 -23.55 -17.39
C THR A 81 15.82 -24.62 -18.47
N ILE A 82 14.82 -24.53 -19.33
CA ILE A 82 14.67 -25.41 -20.51
C ILE A 82 14.84 -24.57 -21.78
N GLU A 83 15.42 -25.16 -22.79
CA GLU A 83 15.53 -24.56 -24.12
C GLU A 83 14.31 -25.00 -24.97
N GLU A 84 13.50 -24.05 -25.40
CA GLU A 84 12.33 -24.27 -26.24
C GLU A 84 12.41 -23.29 -27.42
N ASP A 85 12.45 -23.78 -28.63
CA ASP A 85 12.59 -22.99 -29.88
C ASP A 85 13.82 -22.05 -29.90
N GLY A 86 14.98 -22.49 -29.36
CA GLY A 86 16.20 -21.69 -29.31
C GLY A 86 16.16 -20.53 -28.29
N LYS A 87 15.18 -20.54 -27.37
CA LYS A 87 15.05 -19.57 -26.27
C LYS A 87 15.06 -20.26 -24.93
N GLU A 88 15.81 -19.69 -23.99
CA GLU A 88 15.78 -20.14 -22.61
C GLU A 88 14.44 -19.76 -21.94
N LYS A 89 13.74 -20.76 -21.40
CA LYS A 89 12.49 -20.59 -20.66
C LYS A 89 12.63 -21.15 -19.25
N ARG A 90 12.26 -20.35 -18.26
CA ARG A 90 12.25 -20.77 -16.86
C ARG A 90 10.92 -21.45 -16.53
N VAL A 91 10.98 -22.72 -16.14
CA VAL A 91 9.81 -23.52 -15.78
C VAL A 91 9.90 -23.92 -14.30
N LEU A 92 8.77 -23.84 -13.59
CA LEU A 92 8.69 -24.20 -12.17
C LEU A 92 8.89 -25.71 -12.01
N ASN A 93 9.93 -26.11 -11.27
CA ASN A 93 10.12 -27.50 -10.84
C ASN A 93 9.25 -27.75 -9.59
N LYS A 94 8.09 -28.40 -9.79
CA LYS A 94 7.13 -28.67 -8.70
C LYS A 94 7.73 -29.54 -7.59
N LYS A 95 8.49 -30.59 -7.95
CA LYS A 95 9.10 -31.53 -6.98
C LYS A 95 10.10 -30.81 -6.08
N GLU A 96 11.07 -30.12 -6.66
CA GLU A 96 12.09 -29.39 -5.91
C GLU A 96 11.48 -28.23 -5.10
N THR A 97 10.45 -27.57 -5.63
CA THR A 97 9.72 -26.52 -4.91
C THR A 97 9.00 -27.09 -3.69
N THR A 98 8.37 -28.27 -3.78
CA THR A 98 7.72 -28.91 -2.63
C THR A 98 8.74 -29.23 -1.54
N ILE A 99 9.91 -29.77 -1.90
CA ILE A 99 10.98 -30.07 -0.93
C ILE A 99 11.47 -28.75 -0.28
N ALA A 100 11.71 -27.70 -1.08
CA ALA A 100 12.14 -26.42 -0.56
C ALA A 100 11.09 -25.78 0.41
N SER A 101 9.81 -25.94 0.10
CA SER A 101 8.71 -25.47 0.98
C SER A 101 8.66 -26.23 2.30
N GLN A 102 8.91 -27.55 2.30
CA GLN A 102 9.02 -28.34 3.53
C GLN A 102 10.21 -27.89 4.38
N LYS A 103 11.35 -27.61 3.77
CA LYS A 103 12.51 -27.06 4.49
C LYS A 103 12.24 -25.66 5.02
N GLN A 104 11.51 -24.84 4.29
CA GLN A 104 11.07 -23.54 4.74
C GLN A 104 10.20 -23.62 5.99
N GLU A 105 9.25 -24.55 6.04
CA GLU A 105 8.44 -24.78 7.24
C GLU A 105 9.27 -25.29 8.41
N ALA A 106 10.19 -26.23 8.16
CA ALA A 106 11.11 -26.71 9.19
C ALA A 106 11.97 -25.58 9.80
N ILE A 107 12.44 -24.62 8.98
CA ILE A 107 13.16 -23.43 9.47
C ILE A 107 12.25 -22.55 10.33
N ARG A 108 10.99 -22.34 9.95
CA ARG A 108 10.03 -21.52 10.72
C ARG A 108 9.75 -22.13 12.09
N GLU A 109 9.51 -23.44 12.16
CA GLU A 109 9.31 -24.14 13.43
C GLU A 109 10.58 -24.12 14.28
N ALA A 110 11.75 -24.36 13.67
CA ALA A 110 13.02 -24.28 14.39
C ALA A 110 13.29 -22.88 14.96
N PHE A 111 12.94 -21.81 14.22
CA PHE A 111 13.07 -20.44 14.70
C PHE A 111 12.13 -20.14 15.89
N LYS A 112 10.89 -20.59 15.79
CA LYS A 112 9.92 -20.48 16.86
C LYS A 112 10.41 -21.16 18.14
N ASP A 113 10.85 -22.41 18.04
CA ASP A 113 11.40 -23.14 19.18
C ASP A 113 12.65 -22.49 19.75
N TRP A 114 13.53 -21.98 18.88
CA TRP A 114 14.74 -21.28 19.27
C TRP A 114 14.46 -20.00 20.05
N VAL A 115 13.47 -19.20 19.62
CA VAL A 115 13.05 -17.98 20.34
C VAL A 115 12.60 -18.30 21.76
N PHE A 116 11.83 -19.37 21.95
CA PHE A 116 11.23 -19.70 23.25
C PHE A 116 12.12 -20.57 24.16
N ARG A 117 13.18 -21.19 23.63
CA ARG A 117 14.11 -22.04 24.40
C ARG A 117 14.90 -21.27 25.43
N ASP A 118 15.36 -20.06 25.10
CA ASP A 118 16.12 -19.20 25.98
C ASP A 118 15.16 -18.20 26.66
N PRO A 119 15.05 -18.22 28.02
CA PRO A 119 14.15 -17.34 28.76
C PRO A 119 14.48 -15.86 28.61
N GLU A 120 15.76 -15.48 28.58
CA GLU A 120 16.20 -14.08 28.48
C GLU A 120 15.87 -13.54 27.09
N ARG A 121 16.26 -14.25 26.04
CA ARG A 121 15.92 -13.92 24.65
C ARG A 121 14.42 -13.77 24.45
N ARG A 122 13.63 -14.74 24.96
CA ARG A 122 12.17 -14.69 24.91
C ARG A 122 11.64 -13.43 25.59
N GLN A 123 12.10 -13.12 26.81
CA GLN A 123 11.62 -11.98 27.56
C GLN A 123 11.90 -10.66 26.81
N VAL A 124 13.10 -10.48 26.26
CA VAL A 124 13.50 -9.29 25.50
C VAL A 124 12.66 -9.15 24.22
N LEU A 125 12.53 -10.22 23.44
CA LEU A 125 11.78 -10.17 22.18
C LEU A 125 10.28 -9.98 22.39
N VAL A 126 9.68 -10.63 23.40
CA VAL A 126 8.27 -10.44 23.76
C VAL A 126 8.01 -9.03 24.25
N ALA A 127 8.90 -8.47 25.10
CA ALA A 127 8.77 -7.10 25.56
C ALA A 127 8.83 -6.11 24.40
N LYS A 128 9.79 -6.26 23.48
CA LYS A 128 9.92 -5.42 22.29
C LYS A 128 8.72 -5.54 21.36
N TYR A 129 8.23 -6.76 21.12
CA TYR A 129 7.03 -7.00 20.31
C TYR A 129 5.81 -6.32 20.93
N ASN A 130 5.58 -6.51 22.22
CA ASN A 130 4.46 -5.89 22.92
C ASN A 130 4.56 -4.35 22.91
N GLN A 131 5.75 -3.80 23.08
CA GLN A 131 5.96 -2.36 23.00
C GLN A 131 5.62 -1.79 21.62
N LEU A 132 5.97 -2.48 20.55
CA LEU A 132 5.77 -1.99 19.18
C LEU A 132 4.35 -2.23 18.66
N PHE A 133 3.74 -3.38 19.00
CA PHE A 133 2.50 -3.81 18.37
C PHE A 133 1.30 -3.92 19.31
N ASN A 134 1.52 -4.06 20.62
CA ASN A 134 0.46 -4.23 21.61
C ASN A 134 0.35 -3.07 22.60
N SER A 135 1.23 -2.07 22.51
CA SER A 135 1.21 -0.89 23.40
C SER A 135 0.25 0.20 22.93
N THR A 136 -0.16 0.16 21.66
CA THR A 136 -1.08 1.13 21.09
C THR A 136 -2.51 0.63 21.17
N ARG A 137 -3.38 1.42 21.81
CA ARG A 137 -4.83 1.18 21.78
C ARG A 137 -5.40 1.98 20.61
N PRO A 138 -6.14 1.35 19.67
CA PRO A 138 -6.86 2.07 18.64
C PRO A 138 -7.79 3.10 19.28
N ARG A 139 -7.83 4.31 18.73
CA ARG A 139 -8.77 5.33 19.18
C ARG A 139 -10.18 4.88 18.84
N GLU A 140 -11.05 4.87 19.84
CA GLU A 140 -12.47 4.66 19.65
C GLU A 140 -13.17 6.00 19.46
N TYR A 141 -14.14 6.04 18.55
CA TYR A 141 -14.91 7.25 18.27
C TYR A 141 -16.35 7.01 18.68
N ASP A 142 -16.85 7.85 19.58
CA ASP A 142 -18.24 7.85 20.00
C ASP A 142 -18.99 9.00 19.32
N GLY A 143 -19.97 8.66 18.48
CA GLY A 143 -20.84 9.59 17.77
C GLY A 143 -22.21 9.78 18.43
N SER A 144 -22.42 9.27 19.63
CA SER A 144 -23.73 9.33 20.30
C SER A 144 -24.26 10.76 20.53
N HIS A 145 -23.34 11.72 20.71
CA HIS A 145 -23.60 13.14 20.89
C HIS A 145 -23.92 13.89 19.59
N LEU A 146 -23.67 13.29 18.43
CA LEU A 146 -23.86 13.94 17.13
C LEU A 146 -25.36 14.13 16.85
N LYS A 147 -25.69 15.32 16.40
CA LYS A 147 -27.00 15.68 15.85
C LYS A 147 -26.81 16.00 14.37
N PHE A 148 -27.80 15.64 13.56
CA PHE A 148 -27.74 15.76 12.10
C PHE A 148 -28.82 16.73 11.59
N PRO A 149 -28.65 18.06 11.80
CA PRO A 149 -29.61 19.04 11.32
C PRO A 149 -29.77 18.99 9.80
N GLY A 150 -31.01 19.10 9.32
CA GLY A 150 -31.34 19.00 7.90
C GLY A 150 -31.49 17.57 7.37
N MET A 151 -31.15 16.57 8.16
CA MET A 151 -31.48 15.18 7.85
C MET A 151 -32.98 14.93 8.00
N THR A 152 -33.55 14.06 7.15
CA THR A 152 -34.96 13.67 7.27
C THR A 152 -35.26 13.03 8.62
N PRO A 153 -36.38 13.36 9.26
CA PRO A 153 -36.75 12.73 10.51
C PRO A 153 -37.19 11.28 10.40
N ASP A 154 -37.49 10.83 9.17
CA ASP A 154 -37.94 9.46 8.91
C ASP A 154 -36.81 8.40 8.99
N ILE A 155 -35.58 8.85 9.03
CA ILE A 155 -34.40 7.99 9.07
C ILE A 155 -33.57 8.31 10.31
N GLU A 156 -33.30 7.30 11.11
CA GLU A 156 -32.37 7.41 12.24
C GLU A 156 -31.09 6.61 11.95
N LEU A 157 -29.93 7.27 12.11
CA LEU A 157 -28.63 6.60 11.97
C LEU A 157 -28.39 5.66 13.16
N LYS A 158 -27.97 4.45 12.86
CA LYS A 158 -27.59 3.44 13.86
C LYS A 158 -26.34 3.86 14.64
N PRO A 159 -26.10 3.33 15.86
CA PRO A 159 -24.93 3.70 16.66
C PRO A 159 -23.60 3.57 15.91
N HIS A 160 -23.39 2.45 15.18
CA HIS A 160 -22.16 2.26 14.40
C HIS A 160 -22.00 3.31 13.28
N GLN A 161 -23.09 3.77 12.68
CA GLN A 161 -23.06 4.82 11.66
C GLN A 161 -22.69 6.18 12.28
N LYS A 162 -23.27 6.51 13.44
CA LYS A 162 -22.91 7.73 14.20
C LYS A 162 -21.42 7.69 14.59
N ASN A 163 -20.91 6.53 15.02
CA ASN A 163 -19.50 6.35 15.35
C ASN A 163 -18.59 6.48 14.10
N ALA A 164 -19.02 5.98 12.95
CA ALA A 164 -18.31 6.16 11.69
C ALA A 164 -18.24 7.65 11.28
N VAL A 165 -19.33 8.39 11.44
CA VAL A 165 -19.35 9.84 11.20
C VAL A 165 -18.39 10.55 12.17
N ALA A 166 -18.41 10.21 13.46
CA ALA A 166 -17.46 10.76 14.44
C ALA A 166 -16.01 10.47 14.05
N HIS A 167 -15.73 9.26 13.55
CA HIS A 167 -14.39 8.89 13.06
C HIS A 167 -13.96 9.79 11.88
N VAL A 168 -14.84 10.06 10.92
CA VAL A 168 -14.55 10.96 9.79
C VAL A 168 -14.35 12.40 10.24
N LEU A 169 -15.08 12.87 11.25
CA LEU A 169 -15.02 14.25 11.74
C LEU A 169 -13.77 14.52 12.60
N TYR A 170 -13.38 13.56 13.44
CA TYR A 170 -12.35 13.74 14.47
C TYR A 170 -11.05 13.01 14.16
N GLY A 171 -11.04 12.16 13.14
CA GLY A 171 -9.87 11.46 12.62
C GLY A 171 -9.27 12.15 11.41
N ASP A 172 -8.18 11.56 10.92
CA ASP A 172 -7.56 11.90 9.64
C ASP A 172 -8.25 11.12 8.50
N ASN A 173 -7.47 10.62 7.52
CA ASN A 173 -8.00 9.76 6.48
C ASN A 173 -8.64 8.50 7.07
N THR A 174 -9.91 8.28 6.76
CA THR A 174 -10.73 7.23 7.38
C THR A 174 -11.09 6.15 6.37
N LEU A 175 -10.84 4.89 6.74
CA LEU A 175 -11.32 3.72 6.01
C LEU A 175 -12.56 3.14 6.69
N LEU A 176 -13.74 3.25 6.03
CA LEU A 176 -14.98 2.64 6.47
C LEU A 176 -15.08 1.18 5.98
N ALA A 177 -14.45 0.25 6.70
CA ALA A 177 -14.39 -1.17 6.36
C ALA A 177 -15.61 -1.98 6.86
N HIS A 178 -16.78 -1.36 6.93
CA HIS A 178 -18.02 -2.02 7.32
C HIS A 178 -18.47 -3.04 6.26
N CYS A 179 -19.19 -4.07 6.70
CA CYS A 179 -19.75 -5.08 5.82
C CYS A 179 -20.75 -4.48 4.82
N VAL A 180 -21.05 -5.23 3.77
CA VAL A 180 -22.09 -4.85 2.80
C VAL A 180 -23.44 -4.77 3.54
N GLY A 181 -24.22 -3.72 3.24
CA GLY A 181 -25.52 -3.49 3.89
C GLY A 181 -25.46 -2.73 5.22
N ALA A 182 -24.28 -2.38 5.75
CA ALA A 182 -24.16 -1.57 6.98
C ALA A 182 -24.62 -0.11 6.83
N GLY A 183 -24.82 0.36 5.58
CA GLY A 183 -25.29 1.70 5.27
C GLY A 183 -24.17 2.73 5.11
N LYS A 184 -23.00 2.32 4.56
CA LYS A 184 -21.87 3.20 4.28
C LYS A 184 -22.23 4.46 3.48
N THR A 185 -23.18 4.38 2.56
CA THR A 185 -23.72 5.54 1.82
C THR A 185 -24.23 6.60 2.75
N PHE A 186 -24.99 6.22 3.78
CA PHE A 186 -25.52 7.17 4.78
C PHE A 186 -24.41 7.68 5.71
N GLU A 187 -23.45 6.84 6.07
CA GLU A 187 -22.28 7.27 6.86
C GLU A 187 -21.49 8.37 6.14
N MET A 188 -21.16 8.14 4.86
CA MET A 188 -20.41 9.09 4.04
C MET A 188 -21.23 10.39 3.79
N THR A 189 -22.52 10.27 3.49
CA THR A 189 -23.42 11.41 3.27
C THR A 189 -23.55 12.26 4.53
N ALA A 190 -23.83 11.63 5.68
CA ALA A 190 -23.96 12.35 6.95
C ALA A 190 -22.61 12.98 7.38
N ALA A 191 -21.49 12.30 7.16
CA ALA A 191 -20.16 12.83 7.44
C ALA A 191 -19.82 14.05 6.57
N ALA A 192 -20.20 14.06 5.29
CA ALA A 192 -20.02 15.20 4.40
C ALA A 192 -20.83 16.40 4.84
N MET A 193 -22.13 16.21 5.13
CA MET A 193 -23.03 17.26 5.54
C MET A 193 -22.63 17.87 6.90
N GLU A 194 -22.27 17.04 7.88
CA GLU A 194 -21.76 17.51 9.15
C GLU A 194 -20.40 18.20 9.04
N SER A 195 -19.51 17.72 8.18
CA SER A 195 -18.24 18.40 7.90
C SER A 195 -18.48 19.81 7.35
N LYS A 196 -19.42 19.97 6.42
CA LYS A 196 -19.80 21.28 5.87
C LYS A 196 -20.45 22.16 6.94
N ARG A 197 -21.39 21.62 7.70
CA ARG A 197 -22.07 22.37 8.78
C ARG A 197 -21.08 22.88 9.83
N LEU A 198 -20.06 22.09 10.15
CA LEU A 198 -19.02 22.45 11.14
C LEU A 198 -17.92 23.35 10.54
N GLY A 199 -17.97 23.67 9.25
CA GLY A 199 -16.95 24.45 8.56
C GLY A 199 -15.62 23.70 8.31
N LEU A 200 -15.63 22.37 8.46
CA LEU A 200 -14.45 21.53 8.23
C LEU A 200 -14.21 21.24 6.73
N CYS A 201 -15.22 21.42 5.90
CA CYS A 201 -15.11 21.42 4.46
C CYS A 201 -16.17 22.33 3.83
N GLN A 202 -15.92 22.78 2.61
CA GLN A 202 -16.88 23.59 1.85
C GLN A 202 -17.53 22.77 0.74
N LYS A 203 -16.77 21.91 0.07
CA LYS A 203 -17.24 21.15 -1.08
C LYS A 203 -16.74 19.72 -1.06
N SER A 204 -17.64 18.77 -0.88
CA SER A 204 -17.35 17.34 -0.88
C SER A 204 -17.47 16.74 -2.28
N LEU A 205 -16.52 15.89 -2.69
CA LEU A 205 -16.58 15.10 -3.93
C LEU A 205 -16.77 13.62 -3.59
N PHE A 206 -17.79 13.01 -4.15
CA PHE A 206 -18.06 11.59 -4.05
C PHE A 206 -17.66 10.89 -5.34
N VAL A 207 -16.75 9.93 -5.22
CA VAL A 207 -16.30 9.08 -6.32
C VAL A 207 -16.89 7.69 -6.13
N VAL A 208 -17.80 7.32 -7.01
CA VAL A 208 -18.62 6.12 -6.85
C VAL A 208 -18.56 5.23 -8.10
N PRO A 209 -18.96 3.96 -8.05
CA PRO A 209 -19.10 3.14 -9.26
C PRO A 209 -19.99 3.81 -10.30
N ASN A 210 -19.58 3.80 -11.57
CA ASN A 210 -20.23 4.57 -12.64
C ASN A 210 -21.74 4.30 -12.80
N HIS A 211 -22.19 3.09 -12.48
CA HIS A 211 -23.60 2.68 -12.59
C HIS A 211 -24.42 3.07 -11.37
N LEU A 212 -23.79 3.53 -10.30
CA LEU A 212 -24.46 3.90 -9.03
C LEU A 212 -24.60 5.41 -8.84
N THR A 213 -24.13 6.26 -9.76
CA THR A 213 -24.18 7.72 -9.60
C THR A 213 -25.58 8.27 -9.36
N GLU A 214 -26.58 7.79 -10.08
CA GLU A 214 -27.99 8.23 -9.90
C GLU A 214 -28.58 7.70 -8.59
N GLN A 215 -28.28 6.45 -8.23
CA GLN A 215 -28.71 5.88 -6.96
C GLN A 215 -28.09 6.65 -5.77
N TRP A 216 -26.79 6.96 -5.84
CA TRP A 216 -26.11 7.77 -4.83
C TRP A 216 -26.74 9.14 -4.65
N ALA A 217 -27.10 9.81 -5.77
CA ALA A 217 -27.81 11.09 -5.73
C ALA A 217 -29.19 10.96 -5.07
N SER A 218 -29.92 9.90 -5.42
CA SER A 218 -31.24 9.61 -4.84
C SER A 218 -31.14 9.32 -3.33
N ASP A 219 -30.19 8.48 -2.92
CA ASP A 219 -29.99 8.15 -1.50
C ASP A 219 -29.49 9.36 -0.70
N PHE A 220 -28.67 10.23 -1.31
CA PHE A 220 -28.22 11.48 -0.70
C PHE A 220 -29.41 12.41 -0.41
N LEU A 221 -30.26 12.66 -1.42
CA LEU A 221 -31.46 13.52 -1.28
C LEU A 221 -32.53 12.88 -0.41
N ARG A 222 -32.60 11.56 -0.34
CA ARG A 222 -33.47 10.86 0.59
C ARG A 222 -33.06 11.11 2.04
N LEU A 223 -31.76 11.18 2.32
CA LEU A 223 -31.25 11.45 3.67
C LEU A 223 -31.27 12.96 3.99
N TYR A 224 -30.90 13.82 3.03
CA TYR A 224 -30.89 15.28 3.15
C TYR A 224 -31.69 15.93 2.01
N PRO A 225 -33.02 16.05 2.14
CA PRO A 225 -33.87 16.55 1.05
C PRO A 225 -33.59 18.01 0.65
N GLY A 226 -33.00 18.81 1.52
CA GLY A 226 -32.61 20.20 1.25
C GLY A 226 -31.20 20.39 0.68
N ALA A 227 -30.46 19.32 0.44
CA ALA A 227 -29.08 19.42 -0.03
C ALA A 227 -28.99 19.87 -1.50
N ASN A 228 -28.05 20.77 -1.78
CA ASN A 228 -27.71 21.19 -3.14
C ASN A 228 -26.60 20.28 -3.70
N ILE A 229 -26.96 19.30 -4.51
CA ILE A 229 -26.01 18.34 -5.06
C ILE A 229 -25.87 18.45 -6.58
N LEU A 230 -24.70 18.10 -7.11
CA LEU A 230 -24.44 17.97 -8.53
C LEU A 230 -24.03 16.53 -8.86
N ALA A 231 -24.91 15.78 -9.51
CA ALA A 231 -24.60 14.43 -9.98
C ALA A 231 -24.20 14.45 -11.45
N ALA A 232 -23.06 13.83 -11.79
CA ALA A 232 -22.56 13.74 -13.14
C ALA A 232 -23.29 12.68 -13.96
N THR A 233 -23.61 13.02 -15.19
CA THR A 233 -24.10 12.09 -16.21
C THR A 233 -22.97 11.67 -17.15
N LYS A 234 -23.20 10.62 -17.98
CA LYS A 234 -22.23 10.20 -19.00
C LYS A 234 -21.91 11.33 -19.99
N LYS A 235 -22.92 12.14 -20.35
CA LYS A 235 -22.79 13.26 -21.31
C LYS A 235 -21.91 14.39 -20.79
N ASP A 236 -21.89 14.64 -19.48
CA ASP A 236 -21.10 15.69 -18.86
C ASP A 236 -19.59 15.49 -19.03
N PHE A 237 -19.15 14.23 -19.17
CA PHE A 237 -17.74 13.86 -19.34
C PHE A 237 -17.33 13.51 -20.78
N GLU A 238 -18.20 13.78 -21.76
CA GLU A 238 -17.81 13.81 -23.16
C GLU A 238 -16.81 14.97 -23.41
N PRO A 239 -15.85 14.84 -24.35
CA PRO A 239 -14.82 15.85 -24.58
C PRO A 239 -15.34 17.28 -24.72
N ALA A 240 -16.49 17.46 -25.38
CA ALA A 240 -17.11 18.77 -25.61
C ALA A 240 -17.71 19.40 -24.33
N ASN A 241 -18.18 18.58 -23.40
CA ASN A 241 -18.94 19.02 -22.22
C ASN A 241 -18.10 19.06 -20.94
N ARG A 242 -17.03 18.28 -20.87
CA ARG A 242 -16.22 18.08 -19.65
C ARG A 242 -15.70 19.40 -19.06
N LYS A 243 -15.17 20.30 -19.91
CA LYS A 243 -14.70 21.61 -19.45
C LYS A 243 -15.81 22.42 -18.79
N LYS A 244 -17.00 22.44 -19.39
CA LYS A 244 -18.18 23.14 -18.85
C LYS A 244 -18.64 22.54 -17.53
N PHE A 245 -18.63 21.20 -17.43
CA PHE A 245 -19.01 20.51 -16.18
C PHE A 245 -18.00 20.79 -15.06
N CYS A 246 -16.70 20.65 -15.33
CA CYS A 246 -15.65 21.00 -14.37
C CYS A 246 -15.73 22.48 -13.92
N SER A 247 -16.01 23.41 -14.85
CA SER A 247 -16.23 24.81 -14.50
C SER A 247 -17.47 25.00 -13.58
N ARG A 248 -18.56 24.26 -13.80
CA ARG A 248 -19.71 24.26 -12.89
C ARG A 248 -19.35 23.79 -11.50
N ILE A 249 -18.52 22.73 -11.38
CA ILE A 249 -18.02 22.27 -10.08
C ILE A 249 -17.21 23.38 -9.41
N ALA A 250 -16.30 24.01 -10.16
CA ALA A 250 -15.41 25.04 -9.63
C ALA A 250 -16.16 26.26 -9.09
N THR A 251 -17.15 26.73 -9.85
CA THR A 251 -17.87 27.98 -9.55
C THR A 251 -19.15 27.82 -8.76
N GLY A 252 -19.73 26.59 -8.71
CA GLY A 252 -20.99 26.34 -8.03
C GLY A 252 -20.79 26.09 -6.54
N ASP A 253 -21.76 26.53 -5.74
CA ASP A 253 -21.83 26.21 -4.30
C ASP A 253 -22.69 24.96 -4.12
N TYR A 254 -22.02 23.80 -4.11
CA TYR A 254 -22.66 22.50 -3.91
C TYR A 254 -22.29 21.94 -2.53
N ASP A 255 -23.23 21.25 -1.90
CA ASP A 255 -22.96 20.47 -0.68
C ASP A 255 -22.16 19.21 -1.03
N ALA A 256 -22.48 18.60 -2.18
CA ALA A 256 -21.78 17.46 -2.69
C ALA A 256 -21.77 17.42 -4.22
N VAL A 257 -20.68 16.93 -4.78
CA VAL A 257 -20.57 16.57 -6.21
C VAL A 257 -20.39 15.07 -6.29
N ILE A 258 -21.18 14.38 -7.10
CA ILE A 258 -21.15 12.91 -7.26
C ILE A 258 -20.72 12.58 -8.67
N ILE A 259 -19.60 11.87 -8.80
CA ILE A 259 -19.04 11.45 -10.09
C ILE A 259 -18.67 9.97 -10.10
N GLY A 260 -18.63 9.37 -11.28
CA GLY A 260 -18.19 7.99 -11.43
C GLY A 260 -16.67 7.85 -11.44
N HIS A 261 -16.15 6.66 -11.08
CA HIS A 261 -14.71 6.35 -11.08
C HIS A 261 -14.04 6.74 -12.40
N SER A 262 -14.61 6.33 -13.54
CA SER A 262 -14.04 6.66 -14.85
C SER A 262 -14.11 8.14 -15.21
N GLN A 263 -14.98 8.90 -14.58
CA GLN A 263 -15.08 10.34 -14.72
C GLN A 263 -14.01 11.05 -13.88
N PHE A 264 -13.79 10.58 -12.65
CA PHE A 264 -12.74 11.05 -11.78
C PHE A 264 -11.33 10.90 -12.41
N GLU A 265 -11.05 9.77 -13.06
CA GLU A 265 -9.80 9.52 -13.77
C GLU A 265 -9.55 10.51 -14.94
N LYS A 266 -10.62 11.09 -15.50
CA LYS A 266 -10.51 12.06 -16.61
C LYS A 266 -10.26 13.51 -16.17
N ILE A 267 -10.32 13.81 -14.88
CA ILE A 267 -9.99 15.13 -14.35
C ILE A 267 -8.48 15.21 -14.17
N PRO A 268 -7.75 16.07 -14.89
CA PRO A 268 -6.31 16.13 -14.77
C PRO A 268 -5.85 16.80 -13.47
N LEU A 269 -4.68 16.43 -12.99
CA LEU A 269 -3.92 17.18 -12.00
C LEU A 269 -3.18 18.34 -12.67
N SER A 270 -2.90 19.39 -11.92
CA SER A 270 -2.00 20.44 -12.37
C SER A 270 -0.61 19.89 -12.68
N GLN A 271 0.08 20.52 -13.62
CA GLN A 271 1.43 20.10 -13.98
C GLN A 271 2.39 20.25 -12.81
N GLU A 272 2.30 21.36 -12.09
CA GLU A 272 3.12 21.65 -10.92
C GLU A 272 3.00 20.54 -9.87
N ARG A 273 1.77 20.07 -9.60
CA ARG A 273 1.55 19.00 -8.65
C ARG A 273 2.09 17.65 -9.12
N GLN A 274 1.93 17.34 -10.42
CA GLN A 274 2.50 16.13 -11.01
C GLN A 274 4.03 16.14 -10.93
N VAL A 275 4.67 17.27 -11.24
CA VAL A 275 6.13 17.46 -11.13
C VAL A 275 6.58 17.25 -9.69
N ALA A 276 5.97 17.95 -8.74
CA ALA A 276 6.34 17.86 -7.31
C ALA A 276 6.22 16.43 -6.74
N ILE A 277 5.21 15.66 -7.19
CA ILE A 277 5.06 14.26 -6.78
C ILE A 277 6.20 13.40 -7.34
N ILE A 278 6.54 13.57 -8.63
CA ILE A 278 7.61 12.78 -9.25
C ILE A 278 8.96 13.16 -8.66
N GLU A 279 9.24 14.43 -8.41
CA GLU A 279 10.46 14.88 -7.74
C GLU A 279 10.60 14.26 -6.34
N ARG A 280 9.54 14.27 -5.54
CA ARG A 280 9.56 13.60 -4.23
C ARG A 280 9.86 12.09 -4.35
N GLN A 281 9.26 11.39 -5.32
CA GLN A 281 9.55 9.98 -5.55
C GLN A 281 11.00 9.74 -5.98
N ILE A 282 11.59 10.65 -6.75
CA ILE A 282 13.00 10.59 -7.13
C ILE A 282 13.88 10.77 -5.90
N ASP A 283 13.63 11.75 -5.06
CA ASP A 283 14.38 12.03 -3.83
C ASP A 283 14.33 10.82 -2.87
N GLU A 284 13.15 10.22 -2.68
CA GLU A 284 12.97 9.02 -1.86
C GLU A 284 13.78 7.83 -2.39
N ILE A 285 13.80 7.63 -3.71
CA ILE A 285 14.59 6.55 -4.34
C ILE A 285 16.10 6.85 -4.24
N GLU A 286 16.53 8.10 -4.40
CA GLU A 286 17.93 8.49 -4.28
C GLU A 286 18.45 8.27 -2.85
N LEU A 287 17.66 8.64 -1.85
CA LEU A 287 17.96 8.37 -0.45
C LEU A 287 18.06 6.86 -0.19
N ALA A 288 17.10 6.08 -0.72
CA ALA A 288 17.12 4.63 -0.60
C ALA A 288 18.33 3.97 -1.27
N ILE A 289 18.76 4.48 -2.44
CA ILE A 289 19.98 4.02 -3.13
C ILE A 289 21.21 4.34 -2.31
N ALA A 290 21.32 5.56 -1.75
CA ALA A 290 22.44 5.98 -0.93
C ALA A 290 22.58 5.11 0.32
N GLN A 291 21.48 4.85 1.01
CA GLN A 291 21.42 3.98 2.18
C GLN A 291 21.77 2.52 1.82
N ALA A 292 21.18 1.97 0.77
CA ALA A 292 21.48 0.62 0.32
C ALA A 292 22.97 0.44 -0.10
N LYS A 293 23.61 1.49 -0.63
CA LYS A 293 25.04 1.48 -0.95
C LYS A 293 25.90 1.54 0.32
N ALA A 294 25.51 2.35 1.32
CA ALA A 294 26.19 2.44 2.60
C ALA A 294 26.15 1.10 3.36
N ASP A 295 25.01 0.42 3.33
CA ASP A 295 24.79 -0.87 3.99
C ASP A 295 25.34 -2.07 3.19
N ASN A 296 26.11 -1.84 2.12
CA ASN A 296 26.55 -2.89 1.19
C ASN A 296 25.41 -3.79 0.67
N GLY A 297 24.25 -3.22 0.42
CA GLY A 297 23.06 -3.91 -0.08
C GLY A 297 23.29 -4.65 -1.42
N GLU A 298 22.37 -5.55 -1.76
CA GLU A 298 22.47 -6.33 -3.00
C GLU A 298 22.56 -5.43 -4.24
N ARG A 299 23.59 -5.65 -5.07
CA ARG A 299 23.76 -4.95 -6.36
C ARG A 299 22.54 -5.04 -7.27
N TYR A 300 21.80 -6.13 -7.21
CA TYR A 300 20.55 -6.31 -7.97
C TYR A 300 19.47 -5.34 -7.53
N THR A 301 19.28 -5.19 -6.23
CA THR A 301 18.30 -4.26 -5.64
C THR A 301 18.63 -2.81 -5.99
N ILE A 302 19.91 -2.43 -5.88
CA ILE A 302 20.39 -1.09 -6.27
C ILE A 302 20.14 -0.83 -7.75
N LYS A 303 20.49 -1.77 -8.65
CA LYS A 303 20.22 -1.64 -10.10
C LYS A 303 18.73 -1.48 -10.41
N GLN A 304 17.87 -2.15 -9.67
CA GLN A 304 16.42 -2.04 -9.88
C GLN A 304 15.90 -0.67 -9.45
N MET A 305 16.37 -0.14 -8.32
CA MET A 305 16.07 1.23 -7.88
C MET A 305 16.59 2.28 -8.87
N GLU A 306 17.81 2.12 -9.38
CA GLU A 306 18.38 2.98 -10.43
C GLU A 306 17.56 2.96 -11.72
N LYS A 307 17.02 1.79 -12.11
CA LYS A 307 16.09 1.68 -13.25
C LYS A 307 14.78 2.42 -13.00
N SER A 308 14.20 2.30 -11.81
CA SER A 308 12.98 3.02 -11.43
C SER A 308 13.21 4.53 -11.44
N ARG A 309 14.33 5.01 -10.86
CA ARG A 309 14.75 6.42 -10.90
C ARG A 309 14.85 6.94 -12.34
N LYS A 310 15.51 6.20 -13.24
CA LYS A 310 15.62 6.58 -14.65
C LYS A 310 14.26 6.69 -15.35
N SER A 311 13.33 5.79 -15.04
CA SER A 311 11.96 5.84 -15.56
C SER A 311 11.20 7.07 -15.09
N LEU A 312 11.34 7.46 -13.82
CA LEU A 312 10.72 8.68 -13.27
C LEU A 312 11.31 9.94 -13.88
N LEU A 313 12.64 10.02 -14.06
CA LEU A 313 13.29 11.15 -14.76
C LEU A 313 12.78 11.31 -16.18
N THR A 314 12.66 10.21 -16.94
CA THR A 314 12.10 10.26 -18.30
C THR A 314 10.63 10.73 -18.30
N ARG A 315 9.86 10.38 -17.28
CA ARG A 315 8.48 10.83 -17.11
C ARG A 315 8.43 12.33 -16.78
N LEU A 316 9.34 12.82 -15.94
CA LEU A 316 9.48 14.22 -15.57
C LEU A 316 9.84 15.09 -16.81
N GLU A 317 10.80 14.65 -17.61
CA GLU A 317 11.17 15.31 -18.87
C GLU A 317 9.97 15.43 -19.81
N LYS A 318 9.23 14.35 -20.03
CA LYS A 318 8.02 14.35 -20.87
C LYS A 318 6.94 15.30 -20.37
N LEU A 319 6.76 15.42 -19.06
CA LEU A 319 5.81 16.37 -18.47
C LEU A 319 6.23 17.81 -18.68
N ASN A 320 7.51 18.11 -18.57
CA ASN A 320 8.04 19.45 -18.81
C ASN A 320 7.94 19.86 -20.30
N ASP A 321 8.10 18.89 -21.22
CA ASP A 321 7.94 19.14 -22.66
C ASP A 321 6.46 19.29 -23.06
N ALA A 322 5.54 18.64 -22.38
CA ALA A 322 4.10 18.67 -22.69
C ALA A 322 3.40 19.95 -22.24
N SER A 323 4.08 20.88 -21.58
CA SER A 323 3.53 22.05 -20.87
C SER A 323 2.77 23.08 -21.77
N ARG A 324 2.61 22.82 -23.05
CA ARG A 324 2.06 23.82 -24.00
C ARG A 324 0.62 23.59 -24.46
N LYS A 325 -0.12 22.56 -23.98
CA LYS A 325 -1.34 22.17 -24.72
C LYS A 325 -2.69 22.19 -23.99
N ASP A 326 -2.83 22.27 -22.67
CA ASP A 326 -4.16 22.04 -22.07
C ASP A 326 -4.69 23.18 -21.20
N ASN A 327 -5.61 23.96 -21.81
CA ASN A 327 -6.52 24.87 -21.12
C ASN A 327 -7.72 24.06 -20.55
N VAL A 328 -7.44 23.10 -19.65
CA VAL A 328 -8.42 22.24 -18.99
C VAL A 328 -8.46 22.60 -17.51
N VAL A 329 -9.65 22.60 -16.91
CA VAL A 329 -9.81 22.77 -15.44
C VAL A 329 -9.17 21.60 -14.73
N THR A 330 -8.20 21.86 -13.88
CA THR A 330 -7.49 20.82 -13.11
C THR A 330 -8.24 20.48 -11.80
N PHE A 331 -7.86 19.39 -11.16
CA PHE A 331 -8.50 18.94 -9.94
C PHE A 331 -8.42 20.00 -8.82
N GLU A 332 -7.28 20.65 -8.68
CA GLU A 332 -7.04 21.70 -7.69
C GLU A 332 -7.96 22.90 -7.89
N GLN A 333 -8.33 23.18 -9.14
CA GLN A 333 -9.23 24.29 -9.50
C GLN A 333 -10.71 24.00 -9.24
N LEU A 334 -11.08 22.76 -8.95
CA LEU A 334 -12.47 22.39 -8.62
C LEU A 334 -12.92 22.96 -7.27
N GLY A 335 -11.98 23.31 -6.39
CA GLY A 335 -12.28 23.78 -5.04
C GLY A 335 -12.88 22.70 -4.15
N VAL A 336 -12.55 21.43 -4.44
CA VAL A 336 -12.91 20.28 -3.59
C VAL A 336 -11.90 20.19 -2.47
N ASP A 337 -12.38 20.10 -1.24
CA ASP A 337 -11.56 20.02 -0.04
C ASP A 337 -11.78 18.73 0.78
N ARG A 338 -12.75 17.89 0.38
CA ARG A 338 -12.96 16.57 0.95
C ARG A 338 -13.40 15.55 -0.11
N LEU A 339 -12.73 14.39 -0.09
CA LEU A 339 -12.95 13.31 -1.04
C LEU A 339 -13.57 12.10 -0.31
N PHE A 340 -14.69 11.61 -0.83
CA PHE A 340 -15.34 10.37 -0.38
C PHE A 340 -15.30 9.36 -1.55
N VAL A 341 -14.75 8.18 -1.30
CA VAL A 341 -14.57 7.16 -2.35
C VAL A 341 -15.27 5.89 -1.96
N ASP A 342 -16.30 5.53 -2.71
CA ASP A 342 -16.95 4.23 -2.59
C ASP A 342 -16.16 3.18 -3.38
N GLU A 343 -16.15 1.93 -2.90
CA GLU A 343 -15.40 0.82 -3.49
C GLU A 343 -13.90 1.16 -3.71
N SER A 344 -13.28 1.76 -2.68
CA SER A 344 -11.88 2.22 -2.71
C SER A 344 -10.86 1.12 -3.04
N HIS A 345 -11.22 -0.15 -2.90
CA HIS A 345 -10.40 -1.29 -3.31
C HIS A 345 -10.06 -1.30 -4.81
N ASN A 346 -10.78 -0.55 -5.64
CA ASN A 346 -10.43 -0.33 -7.05
C ASN A 346 -9.10 0.43 -7.24
N TYR A 347 -8.62 1.12 -6.22
CA TYR A 347 -7.39 1.93 -6.21
C TYR A 347 -6.27 1.34 -5.36
N LYS A 348 -6.34 0.06 -4.99
CA LYS A 348 -5.41 -0.60 -4.07
C LYS A 348 -3.97 -0.79 -4.60
N ASN A 349 -3.77 -0.73 -5.92
CA ASN A 349 -2.48 -1.03 -6.55
C ASN A 349 -1.62 0.24 -6.65
N LEU A 350 -1.28 0.84 -5.52
CA LEU A 350 -0.28 1.90 -5.46
C LEU A 350 1.12 1.25 -5.51
N PHE A 351 2.05 1.91 -6.19
CA PHE A 351 3.42 1.41 -6.29
C PHE A 351 4.06 1.30 -4.89
N LEU A 352 4.57 0.13 -4.60
CA LEU A 352 5.37 -0.13 -3.40
C LEU A 352 6.59 -0.96 -3.79
N TYR A 353 7.77 -0.45 -3.49
CA TYR A 353 8.99 -1.21 -3.71
C TYR A 353 9.24 -2.16 -2.54
N THR A 354 8.99 -3.45 -2.74
CA THR A 354 9.22 -4.49 -1.74
C THR A 354 9.54 -5.83 -2.38
N LYS A 355 10.33 -6.67 -1.70
CA LYS A 355 10.52 -8.08 -2.06
C LYS A 355 9.41 -8.99 -1.51
N MET A 356 8.57 -8.49 -0.62
CA MET A 356 7.47 -9.26 -0.05
C MET A 356 6.45 -9.61 -1.13
N ARG A 357 6.10 -10.89 -1.26
CA ARG A 357 5.15 -11.36 -2.28
C ARG A 357 3.86 -11.95 -1.73
N ASN A 358 3.90 -12.46 -0.49
CA ASN A 358 2.78 -13.19 0.13
C ASN A 358 2.03 -12.34 1.16
N VAL A 359 2.12 -11.02 1.08
CA VAL A 359 1.36 -10.12 1.94
C VAL A 359 0.09 -9.73 1.22
N ALA A 360 -1.06 -10.11 1.78
CA ALA A 360 -2.36 -9.73 1.23
C ALA A 360 -2.50 -8.21 1.16
N GLY A 361 -2.95 -7.70 0.02
CA GLY A 361 -3.13 -6.26 -0.19
C GLY A 361 -1.88 -5.50 -0.67
N ILE A 362 -0.69 -6.10 -0.63
CA ILE A 362 0.53 -5.48 -1.18
C ILE A 362 0.73 -5.94 -2.63
N ALA A 363 0.41 -5.07 -3.58
CA ALA A 363 0.66 -5.31 -5.00
C ALA A 363 2.03 -4.77 -5.40
N GLN A 364 2.77 -5.54 -6.21
CA GLN A 364 4.05 -5.11 -6.80
C GLN A 364 3.87 -4.39 -8.14
N SER A 365 2.65 -4.34 -8.65
CA SER A 365 2.30 -3.66 -9.91
C SER A 365 1.62 -2.34 -9.60
N GLU A 366 2.13 -1.27 -10.18
CA GLU A 366 1.49 0.04 -10.14
C GLU A 366 0.32 0.07 -11.12
N ALA A 367 -0.82 0.62 -10.68
CA ALA A 367 -1.91 1.01 -11.55
C ALA A 367 -1.96 2.55 -11.61
N GLN A 368 -1.93 3.11 -12.81
CA GLN A 368 -1.94 4.56 -13.01
C GLN A 368 -3.11 5.26 -12.30
N LYS A 369 -4.29 4.63 -12.27
CA LYS A 369 -5.46 5.14 -11.55
C LYS A 369 -5.25 5.24 -10.03
N SER A 370 -4.46 4.32 -9.44
CA SER A 370 -4.15 4.33 -8.01
C SER A 370 -3.19 5.46 -7.66
N SER A 371 -2.17 5.67 -8.51
CA SER A 371 -1.24 6.80 -8.37
C SER A 371 -1.93 8.13 -8.60
N ASP A 372 -2.86 8.22 -9.57
CA ASP A 372 -3.68 9.41 -9.83
C ASP A 372 -4.60 9.73 -8.63
N MET A 373 -5.26 8.70 -8.05
CA MET A 373 -6.07 8.85 -6.86
C MET A 373 -5.26 9.32 -5.64
N CYS A 374 -4.08 8.77 -5.44
CA CYS A 374 -3.19 9.15 -4.34
C CYS A 374 -2.68 10.59 -4.50
N ALA A 375 -2.57 11.06 -5.72
CA ALA A 375 -2.10 12.39 -6.07
C ALA A 375 -3.17 13.48 -5.94
N LYS A 376 -4.46 13.14 -6.08
CA LYS A 376 -5.62 14.01 -5.92
C LYS A 376 -6.04 14.12 -4.46
#